data_0f2a60b9df9c838a60d106b65f94f668
#
_entry.id   0f2a60b9df9c838a60d106b65f94f668
#
_cell.length_a   1.000
_cell.length_b   1.000
_cell.length_c   1.000
_cell.angle_alpha   90.00
_cell.angle_beta   90.00
_cell.angle_gamma   90.00
#
_symmetry.space_group_name_H-M   'P 1'
#
loop_
_entity.id
_entity.type
_entity.pdbx_description
1 polymer ?
#
loop_
_entity_poly.entity_id
_entity_poly.type
_entity_poly.pdbx_seq_one_letter_code
_entity_poly.pdbx_strand_id
1 'polypeptide(L)'
;KEDVHLLQKKDLGAFAFDTDLRFFYIAAPLALLLGLAMANLQRSRIGRALVALRDSDVAAEAVGVNLARYKTLAFGVSAAYAGIAGSLLAHYLGYIGPDHFHVMLSIEYVVMIIVGGPGSILGAVLGAVFITSLPELTRFGQEGLRELYPALVLPDLSALVKGLVLIGFIAFEPEGL
;
A
#
# COMPACT_ATOMS: atom_id res chain seq x y z
N LYS A 1 26.79 8.43 -21.73
CA LYS A 1 25.80 7.99 -20.71
C LYS A 1 24.57 8.92 -20.64
N GLU A 2 24.68 10.18 -21.01
CA GLU A 2 23.54 11.12 -21.08
C GLU A 2 22.63 10.85 -22.27
N ASP A 3 23.17 10.37 -23.39
CA ASP A 3 22.39 10.15 -24.61
C ASP A 3 21.40 8.98 -24.53
N VAL A 4 21.63 7.99 -23.64
CA VAL A 4 20.74 6.85 -23.45
C VAL A 4 19.45 7.26 -22.72
N HIS A 5 19.52 8.23 -21.80
CA HIS A 5 18.36 8.78 -21.11
C HIS A 5 17.44 9.61 -22.02
N LEU A 6 18.01 10.24 -23.04
CA LEU A 6 17.24 11.07 -23.98
C LEU A 6 16.50 10.24 -25.02
N LEU A 7 17.01 9.07 -25.37
CA LEU A 7 16.37 8.17 -26.35
C LEU A 7 15.19 7.38 -25.77
N GLN A 8 15.20 7.12 -24.46
CA GLN A 8 14.12 6.40 -23.78
C GLN A 8 12.87 7.26 -23.55
N LYS A 9 12.98 8.59 -23.70
CA LYS A 9 11.91 9.56 -23.43
C LYS A 9 11.04 9.91 -24.66
N LYS A 10 11.38 9.43 -25.86
CA LYS A 10 10.82 10.04 -27.08
C LYS A 10 9.78 9.25 -27.87
N ASP A 11 9.61 7.95 -27.71
CA ASP A 11 8.88 7.14 -28.71
C ASP A 11 7.83 6.14 -28.22
N LEU A 12 7.03 6.50 -27.25
CA LEU A 12 5.77 5.78 -27.01
C LEU A 12 4.61 6.78 -27.12
N GLY A 13 4.11 6.88 -28.34
CA GLY A 13 3.14 7.84 -28.82
C GLY A 13 2.01 8.20 -27.88
N ALA A 14 1.55 9.46 -27.95
CA ALA A 14 0.32 10.07 -27.43
C ALA A 14 0.01 9.97 -25.91
N PHE A 15 0.60 9.04 -25.15
CA PHE A 15 0.49 8.92 -23.71
C PHE A 15 1.87 9.00 -23.04
N ALA A 16 2.61 10.09 -23.31
CA ALA A 16 3.78 10.37 -22.50
C ALA A 16 3.31 10.74 -21.09
N PHE A 17 3.55 9.85 -20.12
CA PHE A 17 3.37 10.07 -18.69
C PHE A 17 4.45 11.04 -18.15
N ASP A 18 4.62 12.14 -18.84
CA ASP A 18 5.75 13.04 -18.71
C ASP A 18 5.59 14.05 -17.56
N THR A 19 4.53 13.91 -16.76
CA THR A 19 4.30 14.78 -15.62
C THR A 19 3.64 13.99 -14.50
N ASP A 20 4.15 14.08 -13.26
CA ASP A 20 3.61 13.43 -12.06
C ASP A 20 2.10 13.64 -11.90
N LEU A 21 1.61 14.81 -12.31
CA LEU A 21 0.18 15.13 -12.32
C LEU A 21 -0.63 14.23 -13.27
N ARG A 22 -0.12 13.93 -14.46
CA ARG A 22 -0.85 13.04 -15.40
C ARG A 22 -0.91 11.62 -14.88
N PHE A 23 0.17 11.14 -14.29
CA PHE A 23 0.20 9.84 -13.64
C PHE A 23 -0.82 9.77 -12.49
N PHE A 24 -0.88 10.82 -11.65
CA PHE A 24 -1.85 10.91 -10.58
C PHE A 24 -3.31 10.83 -11.08
N TYR A 25 -3.64 11.55 -12.17
CA TYR A 25 -5.00 11.53 -12.74
C TYR A 25 -5.41 10.18 -13.34
N ILE A 26 -4.48 9.28 -13.58
CA ILE A 26 -4.77 7.90 -14.02
C ILE A 26 -4.76 6.95 -12.83
N ALA A 27 -3.77 7.06 -11.95
CA ALA A 27 -3.62 6.18 -10.80
C ALA A 27 -4.75 6.36 -9.77
N ALA A 28 -5.18 7.59 -9.50
CA ALA A 28 -6.22 7.86 -8.51
C ALA A 28 -7.61 7.31 -8.90
N PRO A 29 -8.14 7.52 -10.14
CA PRO A 29 -9.39 6.90 -10.55
C PRO A 29 -9.31 5.38 -10.59
N LEU A 30 -8.17 4.82 -11.03
CA LEU A 30 -7.97 3.37 -11.04
C LEU A 30 -7.98 2.79 -9.62
N ALA A 31 -7.28 3.42 -8.68
CA ALA A 31 -7.31 3.03 -7.27
C ALA A 31 -8.73 3.10 -6.70
N LEU A 32 -9.48 4.15 -7.03
CA LEU A 32 -10.88 4.28 -6.63
C LEU A 32 -11.76 3.16 -7.22
N LEU A 33 -11.61 2.87 -8.51
CA LEU A 33 -12.34 1.77 -9.17
C LEU A 33 -12.01 0.42 -8.53
N LEU A 34 -10.75 0.15 -8.26
CA LEU A 34 -10.32 -1.08 -7.57
C LEU A 34 -10.88 -1.14 -6.15
N GLY A 35 -10.84 -0.04 -5.41
CA GLY A 35 -11.45 0.05 -4.08
C GLY A 35 -12.95 -0.23 -4.10
N LEU A 36 -13.69 0.34 -5.05
CA LEU A 36 -15.11 0.07 -5.25
C LEU A 36 -15.38 -1.37 -5.67
N ALA A 37 -14.56 -1.94 -6.55
CA ALA A 37 -14.66 -3.34 -6.96
C ALA A 37 -14.46 -4.28 -5.75
N MET A 38 -13.48 -3.99 -4.89
CA MET A 38 -13.26 -4.75 -3.66
C MET A 38 -14.41 -4.60 -2.67
N ALA A 39 -14.97 -3.39 -2.51
CA ALA A 39 -16.13 -3.15 -1.66
C ALA A 39 -17.36 -3.94 -2.14
N ASN A 40 -17.60 -4.00 -3.45
CA ASN A 40 -18.64 -4.81 -4.05
C ASN A 40 -18.37 -6.32 -3.86
N LEU A 41 -17.12 -6.76 -4.00
CA LEU A 41 -16.74 -8.14 -3.75
C LEU A 41 -17.00 -8.55 -2.30
N GLN A 42 -16.66 -7.72 -1.32
CA GLN A 42 -16.91 -7.98 0.09
C GLN A 42 -18.43 -8.14 0.40
N ARG A 43 -19.27 -7.36 -0.25
CA ARG A 43 -20.74 -7.44 -0.09
C ARG A 43 -21.36 -8.63 -0.81
N SER A 44 -20.64 -9.29 -1.70
CA SER A 44 -21.11 -10.44 -2.48
C SER A 44 -21.20 -11.73 -1.63
N ARG A 45 -21.76 -12.79 -2.23
CA ARG A 45 -21.74 -14.14 -1.63
C ARG A 45 -20.30 -14.64 -1.40
N ILE A 46 -19.39 -14.30 -2.33
CA ILE A 46 -17.99 -14.66 -2.25
C ILE A 46 -17.34 -13.96 -1.05
N GLY A 47 -17.57 -12.68 -0.88
CA GLY A 47 -17.02 -11.91 0.23
C GLY A 47 -17.47 -12.46 1.59
N ARG A 48 -18.73 -12.80 1.73
CA ARG A 48 -19.24 -13.42 2.98
C ARG A 48 -18.59 -14.77 3.27
N ALA A 49 -18.35 -15.58 2.25
CA ALA A 49 -17.65 -16.84 2.43
C ALA A 49 -16.17 -16.64 2.82
N LEU A 50 -15.51 -15.61 2.26
CA LEU A 50 -14.14 -15.24 2.64
C LEU A 50 -14.05 -14.73 4.08
N VAL A 51 -15.03 -13.96 4.55
CA VAL A 51 -15.10 -13.54 5.96
C VAL A 51 -15.30 -14.74 6.88
N ALA A 52 -16.22 -15.64 6.56
CA ALA A 52 -16.42 -16.86 7.34
C ALA A 52 -15.13 -17.72 7.43
N LEU A 53 -14.38 -17.82 6.33
CA LEU A 53 -13.08 -18.49 6.28
C LEU A 53 -12.04 -17.79 7.18
N ARG A 54 -12.02 -16.45 7.20
CA ARG A 54 -11.13 -15.68 8.05
C ARG A 54 -11.38 -15.97 9.53
N ASP A 55 -12.65 -16.06 9.91
CA ASP A 55 -13.04 -16.23 11.31
C ASP A 55 -12.79 -17.66 11.79
N SER A 56 -13.13 -18.68 10.98
CA SER A 56 -12.83 -20.08 11.28
C SER A 56 -12.94 -20.97 10.04
N ASP A 57 -11.83 -21.61 9.66
CA ASP A 57 -11.80 -22.60 8.57
C ASP A 57 -12.78 -23.76 8.86
N VAL A 58 -12.76 -24.28 10.09
CA VAL A 58 -13.59 -25.42 10.50
C VAL A 58 -15.08 -25.09 10.47
N ALA A 59 -15.48 -23.92 10.96
CA ALA A 59 -16.86 -23.49 10.96
C ALA A 59 -17.35 -23.24 9.51
N ALA A 60 -16.53 -22.66 8.66
CA ALA A 60 -16.86 -22.43 7.26
C ALA A 60 -17.06 -23.75 6.50
N GLU A 61 -16.24 -24.76 6.74
CA GLU A 61 -16.38 -26.10 6.14
C GLU A 61 -17.65 -26.80 6.60
N ALA A 62 -18.00 -26.69 7.88
CA ALA A 62 -19.19 -27.27 8.46
C ALA A 62 -20.50 -26.73 7.83
N VAL A 63 -20.49 -25.49 7.34
CA VAL A 63 -21.63 -24.89 6.61
C VAL A 63 -21.52 -25.05 5.08
N GLY A 64 -20.60 -25.91 4.62
CA GLY A 64 -20.49 -26.29 3.21
C GLY A 64 -19.64 -25.36 2.34
N VAL A 65 -18.81 -24.50 2.92
CA VAL A 65 -17.87 -23.65 2.18
C VAL A 65 -16.67 -24.48 1.75
N ASN A 66 -16.40 -24.53 0.45
CA ASN A 66 -15.22 -25.22 -0.07
C ASN A 66 -13.95 -24.39 0.15
N LEU A 67 -13.15 -24.76 1.16
CA LEU A 67 -11.95 -24.05 1.57
C LEU A 67 -10.95 -23.85 0.41
N ALA A 68 -10.65 -24.91 -0.32
CA ALA A 68 -9.67 -24.87 -1.40
C ALA A 68 -10.08 -23.85 -2.48
N ARG A 69 -11.33 -23.88 -2.91
CA ARG A 69 -11.85 -22.99 -3.94
C ARG A 69 -11.81 -21.52 -3.50
N TYR A 70 -12.25 -21.21 -2.29
CA TYR A 70 -12.32 -19.81 -1.81
C TYR A 70 -10.92 -19.28 -1.46
N LYS A 71 -10.04 -20.09 -0.89
CA LYS A 71 -8.63 -19.71 -0.68
C LYS A 71 -7.93 -19.41 -2.00
N THR A 72 -8.09 -20.28 -3.01
CA THR A 72 -7.51 -20.03 -4.34
C THR A 72 -8.06 -18.75 -4.97
N LEU A 73 -9.36 -18.49 -4.82
CA LEU A 73 -9.98 -17.26 -5.33
C LEU A 73 -9.44 -16.02 -4.61
N ALA A 74 -9.27 -16.07 -3.28
CA ALA A 74 -8.68 -14.98 -2.51
C ALA A 74 -7.27 -14.66 -2.97
N PHE A 75 -6.42 -15.68 -3.15
CA PHE A 75 -5.06 -15.51 -3.68
C PHE A 75 -5.07 -14.97 -5.11
N GLY A 76 -5.99 -15.44 -5.96
CA GLY A 76 -6.13 -14.95 -7.34
C GLY A 76 -6.50 -13.46 -7.40
N VAL A 77 -7.45 -13.04 -6.59
CA VAL A 77 -7.84 -11.62 -6.48
C VAL A 77 -6.67 -10.80 -5.95
N SER A 78 -6.03 -11.24 -4.88
CA SER A 78 -4.85 -10.56 -4.31
C SER A 78 -3.72 -10.40 -5.33
N ALA A 79 -3.41 -11.47 -6.08
CA ALA A 79 -2.40 -11.45 -7.13
C ALA A 79 -2.74 -10.48 -8.26
N ALA A 80 -4.00 -10.40 -8.66
CA ALA A 80 -4.46 -9.44 -9.67
C ALA A 80 -4.27 -8.00 -9.21
N TYR A 81 -4.65 -7.67 -7.97
CA TYR A 81 -4.43 -6.35 -7.38
C TYR A 81 -2.93 -6.00 -7.28
N ALA A 82 -2.13 -6.95 -6.81
CA ALA A 82 -0.68 -6.78 -6.72
C ALA A 82 -0.04 -6.56 -8.11
N GLY A 83 -0.50 -7.29 -9.13
CA GLY A 83 -0.05 -7.11 -10.50
C GLY A 83 -0.37 -5.73 -11.07
N ILE A 84 -1.59 -5.23 -10.84
CA ILE A 84 -1.98 -3.87 -11.27
C ILE A 84 -1.15 -2.81 -10.53
N ALA A 85 -1.01 -2.94 -9.20
CA ALA A 85 -0.20 -2.02 -8.41
C ALA A 85 1.28 -2.02 -8.83
N GLY A 86 1.85 -3.21 -9.06
CA GLY A 86 3.21 -3.36 -9.56
C GLY A 86 3.42 -2.76 -10.95
N SER A 87 2.44 -2.91 -11.84
CA SER A 87 2.44 -2.29 -13.17
C SER A 87 2.44 -0.76 -13.09
N LEU A 88 1.62 -0.18 -12.22
CA LEU A 88 1.61 1.26 -11.97
C LEU A 88 2.95 1.73 -11.40
N LEU A 89 3.49 1.01 -10.43
CA LEU A 89 4.80 1.32 -9.85
C LEU A 89 5.91 1.28 -10.90
N ALA A 90 5.89 0.29 -11.80
CA ALA A 90 6.83 0.18 -12.91
C ALA A 90 6.80 1.40 -13.84
N HIS A 91 5.61 1.88 -14.16
CA HIS A 91 5.44 3.07 -14.99
C HIS A 91 5.90 4.35 -14.27
N TYR A 92 5.65 4.45 -12.97
CA TYR A 92 6.06 5.59 -12.16
C TYR A 92 7.58 5.70 -12.01
N LEU A 93 8.23 4.59 -11.71
CA LEU A 93 9.69 4.55 -11.51
C LEU A 93 10.46 4.58 -12.84
N GLY A 94 9.84 4.18 -13.96
CA GLY A 94 10.48 4.02 -15.27
C GLY A 94 11.50 2.88 -15.34
N TYR A 95 12.02 2.42 -14.21
CA TYR A 95 12.94 1.29 -14.10
C TYR A 95 12.70 0.55 -12.78
N ILE A 96 12.63 -0.77 -12.83
CA ILE A 96 12.52 -1.62 -11.65
C ILE A 96 13.77 -2.49 -11.55
N GLY A 97 14.51 -2.32 -10.46
CA GLY A 97 15.66 -3.13 -10.09
C GLY A 97 15.38 -3.99 -8.85
N PRO A 98 16.25 -4.97 -8.55
CA PRO A 98 16.14 -5.79 -7.35
C PRO A 98 16.11 -4.98 -6.05
N ASP A 99 16.74 -3.81 -6.06
CA ASP A 99 16.82 -2.90 -4.91
C ASP A 99 15.46 -2.31 -4.49
N HIS A 100 14.45 -2.38 -5.38
CA HIS A 100 13.09 -1.96 -5.08
C HIS A 100 12.25 -3.03 -4.36
N PHE A 101 12.78 -4.27 -4.24
CA PHE A 101 12.07 -5.41 -3.63
C PHE A 101 12.79 -5.93 -2.39
N HIS A 102 13.07 -5.05 -1.44
CA HIS A 102 13.70 -5.43 -0.18
C HIS A 102 12.65 -5.80 0.89
N VAL A 103 13.05 -6.64 1.84
CA VAL A 103 12.17 -7.15 2.90
C VAL A 103 11.51 -6.01 3.71
N MET A 104 12.22 -4.89 3.90
CA MET A 104 11.70 -3.75 4.63
C MET A 104 10.43 -3.17 4.00
N LEU A 105 10.33 -3.16 2.65
CA LEU A 105 9.13 -2.71 1.95
C LEU A 105 7.94 -3.62 2.24
N SER A 106 8.16 -4.94 2.31
CA SER A 106 7.11 -5.89 2.67
C SER A 106 6.61 -5.68 4.09
N ILE A 107 7.51 -5.40 5.03
CA ILE A 107 7.16 -5.04 6.41
C ILE A 107 6.34 -3.75 6.44
N GLU A 108 6.72 -2.75 5.66
CA GLU A 108 6.00 -1.48 5.57
C GLU A 108 4.54 -1.67 5.11
N TYR A 109 4.30 -2.53 4.11
CA TYR A 109 2.93 -2.86 3.70
C TYR A 109 2.13 -3.58 4.79
N VAL A 110 2.75 -4.49 5.53
CA VAL A 110 2.10 -5.15 6.68
C VAL A 110 1.73 -4.12 7.75
N VAL A 111 2.63 -3.18 8.05
CA VAL A 111 2.35 -2.08 8.98
C VAL A 111 1.18 -1.22 8.53
N MET A 112 1.09 -0.87 7.24
CA MET A 112 -0.05 -0.13 6.68
C MET A 112 -1.38 -0.84 6.93
N ILE A 113 -1.40 -2.17 6.78
CA ILE A 113 -2.62 -2.98 7.00
C ILE A 113 -2.97 -3.05 8.50
N ILE A 114 -1.97 -3.22 9.37
CA ILE A 114 -2.20 -3.30 10.82
C ILE A 114 -2.74 -1.96 11.34
N VAL A 115 -2.11 -0.86 10.98
CA VAL A 115 -2.54 0.50 11.37
C VAL A 115 -3.92 0.83 10.83
N GLY A 116 -4.20 0.44 9.59
CA GLY A 116 -5.50 0.67 8.96
C GLY A 116 -6.64 -0.24 9.45
N GLY A 117 -6.31 -1.33 10.16
CA GLY A 117 -7.27 -2.33 10.61
C GLY A 117 -7.51 -3.46 9.60
N PRO A 118 -7.19 -4.71 9.97
CA PRO A 118 -7.38 -5.87 9.11
C PRO A 118 -8.87 -6.13 8.84
N GLY A 119 -9.26 -6.13 7.57
CA GLY A 119 -10.65 -6.41 7.15
C GLY A 119 -11.46 -5.18 6.75
N SER A 120 -10.95 -3.97 6.95
CA SER A 120 -11.55 -2.72 6.47
C SER A 120 -10.84 -2.20 5.22
N ILE A 121 -11.59 -1.98 4.13
CA ILE A 121 -11.03 -1.38 2.91
C ILE A 121 -10.67 0.08 3.15
N LEU A 122 -11.55 0.82 3.82
CA LEU A 122 -11.28 2.22 4.17
C LEU A 122 -10.10 2.33 5.11
N GLY A 123 -10.01 1.42 6.11
CA GLY A 123 -8.87 1.33 7.00
C GLY A 123 -7.56 1.09 6.25
N ALA A 124 -7.52 0.14 5.32
CA ALA A 124 -6.32 -0.13 4.52
C ALA A 124 -5.88 1.10 3.70
N VAL A 125 -6.82 1.86 3.12
CA VAL A 125 -6.51 3.10 2.40
C VAL A 125 -5.99 4.18 3.35
N LEU A 126 -6.65 4.38 4.49
CA LEU A 126 -6.23 5.36 5.50
C LEU A 126 -4.86 5.01 6.09
N GLY A 127 -4.63 3.73 6.40
CA GLY A 127 -3.34 3.24 6.89
C GLY A 127 -2.21 3.46 5.88
N ALA A 128 -2.48 3.19 4.59
CA ALA A 128 -1.51 3.45 3.53
C ALA A 128 -1.20 4.95 3.41
N VAL A 129 -2.21 5.82 3.38
CA VAL A 129 -2.03 7.28 3.33
C VAL A 129 -1.26 7.77 4.56
N PHE A 130 -1.64 7.30 5.74
CA PHE A 130 -1.02 7.70 7.00
C PHE A 130 0.46 7.33 7.05
N ILE A 131 0.79 6.05 6.81
CA ILE A 131 2.19 5.57 6.87
C ILE A 131 3.05 6.21 5.78
N THR A 132 2.50 6.43 4.57
CA THR A 132 3.23 7.09 3.48
C THR A 132 3.46 8.59 3.76
N SER A 133 2.57 9.24 4.50
CA SER A 133 2.71 10.66 4.89
C SER A 133 3.69 10.87 6.04
N LEU A 134 3.95 9.85 6.86
CA LEU A 134 4.79 9.94 8.06
C LEU A 134 6.22 10.44 7.80
N PRO A 135 6.96 9.96 6.78
CA PRO A 135 8.28 10.47 6.47
C PRO A 135 8.27 11.96 6.13
N GLU A 136 7.25 12.42 5.42
CA GLU A 136 7.13 13.83 5.04
C GLU A 136 6.83 14.70 6.26
N LEU A 137 5.91 14.26 7.12
CA LEU A 137 5.65 14.95 8.39
C LEU A 137 6.90 15.05 9.28
N THR A 138 7.68 13.98 9.36
CA THR A 138 8.92 13.97 10.16
C THR A 138 9.99 14.89 9.58
N ARG A 139 10.06 15.01 8.24
CA ARG A 139 10.96 15.97 7.58
C ARG A 139 10.60 17.41 7.93
N PHE A 140 9.33 17.79 7.80
CA PHE A 140 8.86 19.13 8.20
C PHE A 140 9.17 19.43 9.67
N GLY A 141 8.96 18.44 10.57
CA GLY A 141 9.32 18.58 11.98
C GLY A 141 10.81 18.77 12.22
N GLN A 142 11.64 18.01 11.49
CA GLN A 142 13.11 18.11 11.58
C GLN A 142 13.64 19.44 11.04
N GLU A 143 13.07 19.94 9.94
CA GLU A 143 13.45 21.23 9.37
C GLU A 143 13.15 22.37 10.35
N GLY A 144 11.96 22.37 10.99
CA GLY A 144 11.63 23.35 12.01
C GLY A 144 12.53 23.28 13.26
N LEU A 145 12.90 22.06 13.71
CA LEU A 145 13.86 21.91 14.82
C LEU A 145 15.27 22.35 14.42
N ARG A 146 15.68 22.12 13.19
CA ARG A 146 17.01 22.50 12.68
C ARG A 146 17.18 24.01 12.58
N GLU A 147 16.11 24.74 12.27
CA GLU A 147 16.11 26.20 12.32
C GLU A 147 16.28 26.73 13.76
N LEU A 148 15.67 26.07 14.75
CA LEU A 148 15.81 26.45 16.15
C LEU A 148 17.15 26.02 16.78
N TYR A 149 17.69 24.88 16.36
CA TYR A 149 18.91 24.29 16.92
C TYR A 149 19.85 23.78 15.81
N PRO A 150 20.62 24.66 15.15
CA PRO A 150 21.47 24.30 14.01
C PRO A 150 22.60 23.28 14.33
N ALA A 151 22.95 23.14 15.61
CA ALA A 151 23.98 22.22 16.08
C ALA A 151 23.50 20.78 16.29
N LEU A 152 22.19 20.51 16.19
CA LEU A 152 21.64 19.20 16.43
C LEU A 152 21.59 18.39 15.12
N VAL A 153 22.57 17.53 14.91
CA VAL A 153 22.56 16.55 13.83
C VAL A 153 21.62 15.42 14.23
N LEU A 154 20.35 15.54 13.87
CA LEU A 154 19.37 14.49 14.11
C LEU A 154 19.54 13.38 13.06
N PRO A 155 19.73 12.12 13.47
CA PRO A 155 19.63 10.98 12.56
C PRO A 155 18.23 10.89 11.98
N ASP A 156 18.06 10.10 10.94
CA ASP A 156 16.75 9.90 10.30
C ASP A 156 15.71 9.36 11.29
N LEU A 157 14.91 10.27 11.87
CA LEU A 157 13.90 9.95 12.88
C LEU A 157 12.70 9.21 12.29
N SER A 158 12.57 9.14 10.96
CA SER A 158 11.41 8.56 10.31
C SER A 158 11.18 7.09 10.69
N ALA A 159 12.25 6.32 10.80
CA ALA A 159 12.19 4.91 11.19
C ALA A 159 11.76 4.75 12.66
N LEU A 160 12.27 5.59 13.56
CA LEU A 160 11.90 5.59 14.98
C LEU A 160 10.44 5.99 15.17
N VAL A 161 9.99 7.03 14.46
CA VAL A 161 8.60 7.50 14.51
C VAL A 161 7.64 6.44 13.96
N LYS A 162 7.97 5.81 12.82
CA LYS A 162 7.18 4.68 12.29
C LYS A 162 7.08 3.54 13.29
N GLY A 163 8.19 3.16 13.93
CA GLY A 163 8.21 2.10 14.95
C GLY A 163 7.38 2.45 16.18
N LEU A 164 7.46 3.69 16.65
CA LEU A 164 6.74 4.15 17.83
C LEU A 164 5.23 4.26 17.55
N VAL A 165 4.86 4.72 16.36
CA VAL A 165 3.47 4.73 15.88
C VAL A 165 2.92 3.31 15.82
N LEU A 166 3.67 2.36 15.27
CA LEU A 166 3.25 0.96 15.19
C LEU A 166 3.01 0.38 16.59
N ILE A 167 3.94 0.60 17.53
CA ILE A 167 3.80 0.13 18.92
C ILE A 167 2.57 0.79 19.58
N GLY A 168 2.37 2.09 19.36
CA GLY A 168 1.21 2.81 19.85
C GLY A 168 -0.11 2.22 19.36
N PHE A 169 -0.21 1.97 18.04
CA PHE A 169 -1.42 1.36 17.47
C PHE A 169 -1.69 -0.04 18.02
N ILE A 170 -0.68 -0.90 18.10
CA ILE A 170 -0.84 -2.26 18.64
C ILE A 170 -1.25 -2.22 20.12
N ALA A 171 -0.76 -1.23 20.89
CA ALA A 171 -1.02 -1.14 22.33
C ALA A 171 -2.39 -0.53 22.67
N PHE A 172 -2.85 0.45 21.88
CA PHE A 172 -4.05 1.24 22.19
C PHE A 172 -5.28 0.87 21.36
N GLU A 173 -5.07 0.39 20.13
CA GLU A 173 -6.16 0.12 19.18
C GLU A 173 -5.88 -1.15 18.38
N PRO A 174 -6.05 -2.35 18.99
CA PRO A 174 -5.73 -3.63 18.35
C PRO A 174 -6.63 -3.93 17.15
N GLU A 175 -7.74 -3.22 16.97
CA GLU A 175 -8.66 -3.37 15.83
C GLU A 175 -8.35 -2.45 14.64
N GLY A 176 -7.42 -1.49 14.80
CA GLY A 176 -7.01 -0.51 13.79
C GLY A 176 -7.92 0.72 13.69
N LEU A 177 -7.62 1.59 12.74
CA LEU A 177 -8.39 2.83 12.43
C LEU A 177 -9.76 2.57 11.82
#